data_4bda54a8b63215f4514da9166c7a2dd6
#
_entry.id   4bda54a8b63215f4514da9166c7a2dd6
#
_cell.length_a   1.000
_cell.length_b   1.000
_cell.length_c   1.000
_cell.angle_alpha   90.00
_cell.angle_beta   90.00
_cell.angle_gamma   90.00
#
_symmetry.space_group_name_H-M   'P 1'
#
loop_
_entity.id
_entity.type
_entity.pdbx_description
1 polymer ?
#
loop_
_entity_poly.entity_id
_entity_poly.type
_entity_poly.pdbx_seq_one_letter_code
_entity_poly.pdbx_strand_id
1 'polypeptide(L)'
;MAFNNYGNSSQRTTPVVLNLIIINVLVFFIQMMFDGPPTNSILDQKITGEIALYPYQTPYFKPYQLVSHMFAHGGIGHLFFNMFALWMFGSMLERAWGAKRFFIFYFACGLAAGFAHLALEFSPAVGASGAVMGLFAAFAYLFPNTELIIFPFPVPVKAKYAVAVMAAIDLFSGITPGGSNIAHFAHLGGLAMGFILVLVWNKTNKKTFY
;
A
#
# COMPACT_ATOMS: atom_id res chain seq x y z
N MET A 1 -39.03 -31.04 -5.67
CA MET A 1 -37.82 -30.75 -6.47
C MET A 1 -37.70 -29.25 -6.64
N ALA A 2 -36.88 -28.63 -5.82
CA ALA A 2 -36.58 -27.18 -5.89
C ALA A 2 -35.14 -27.07 -6.36
N PHE A 3 -34.93 -26.80 -7.65
CA PHE A 3 -33.60 -26.48 -8.16
C PHE A 3 -33.27 -25.03 -7.79
N ASN A 4 -32.34 -24.89 -6.87
CA ASN A 4 -31.72 -23.65 -6.46
C ASN A 4 -31.22 -22.87 -7.70
N ASN A 5 -31.71 -21.67 -7.84
CA ASN A 5 -31.07 -20.60 -8.55
C ASN A 5 -29.71 -20.29 -7.87
N TYR A 6 -28.66 -20.97 -8.28
CA TYR A 6 -27.32 -20.42 -8.16
C TYR A 6 -27.25 -19.22 -9.10
N GLY A 7 -27.67 -18.07 -8.55
CA GLY A 7 -27.53 -16.79 -9.22
C GLY A 7 -26.08 -16.64 -9.67
N ASN A 8 -25.91 -16.33 -10.95
CA ASN A 8 -24.69 -15.91 -11.60
C ASN A 8 -23.91 -14.98 -10.64
N SER A 9 -22.92 -15.51 -9.96
CA SER A 9 -21.87 -14.69 -9.39
C SER A 9 -21.03 -14.19 -10.58
N SER A 10 -21.55 -13.15 -11.26
CA SER A 10 -20.73 -12.37 -12.16
C SER A 10 -19.46 -12.05 -11.36
N GLN A 11 -18.32 -12.56 -11.84
CA GLN A 11 -17.02 -12.26 -11.21
C GLN A 11 -16.97 -10.74 -11.07
N ARG A 12 -17.10 -10.24 -9.83
CA ARG A 12 -17.08 -8.79 -9.59
C ARG A 12 -15.74 -8.30 -10.09
N THR A 13 -15.77 -7.47 -11.12
CA THR A 13 -14.58 -6.78 -11.62
C THR A 13 -13.94 -5.99 -10.50
N THR A 14 -12.64 -5.78 -10.59
CA THR A 14 -11.88 -4.97 -9.62
C THR A 14 -11.36 -3.70 -10.32
N PRO A 15 -12.26 -2.75 -10.67
CA PRO A 15 -11.91 -1.61 -11.50
C PRO A 15 -10.96 -0.64 -10.80
N VAL A 16 -11.05 -0.50 -9.46
CA VAL A 16 -10.18 0.41 -8.71
C VAL A 16 -8.76 -0.14 -8.66
N VAL A 17 -8.60 -1.42 -8.33
CA VAL A 17 -7.27 -2.08 -8.34
C VAL A 17 -6.62 -1.97 -9.71
N LEU A 18 -7.37 -2.31 -10.77
CA LEU A 18 -6.84 -2.23 -12.13
C LEU A 18 -6.43 -0.80 -12.50
N ASN A 19 -7.27 0.18 -12.23
CA ASN A 19 -6.97 1.59 -12.53
C ASN A 19 -5.76 2.08 -11.74
N LEU A 20 -5.64 1.73 -10.46
CA LEU A 20 -4.48 2.07 -9.65
C LEU A 20 -3.20 1.47 -10.22
N ILE A 21 -3.22 0.19 -10.63
CA ILE A 21 -2.06 -0.46 -11.29
C ILE A 21 -1.70 0.28 -12.57
N ILE A 22 -2.67 0.55 -13.44
CA ILE A 22 -2.43 1.26 -14.71
C ILE A 22 -1.81 2.64 -14.45
N ILE A 23 -2.36 3.41 -13.52
CA ILE A 23 -1.84 4.75 -13.20
C ILE A 23 -0.40 4.65 -12.68
N ASN A 24 -0.10 3.74 -11.76
CA ASN A 24 1.25 3.55 -11.23
C ASN A 24 2.26 3.16 -12.32
N VAL A 25 1.87 2.24 -13.21
CA VAL A 25 2.72 1.83 -14.34
C VAL A 25 2.96 3.00 -15.30
N LEU A 26 1.93 3.78 -15.62
CA LEU A 26 2.06 4.96 -16.50
C LEU A 26 2.95 6.03 -15.87
N VAL A 27 2.75 6.35 -14.58
CA VAL A 27 3.61 7.31 -13.86
C VAL A 27 5.05 6.83 -13.84
N PHE A 28 5.29 5.56 -13.57
CA PHE A 28 6.65 5.00 -13.57
C PHE A 28 7.28 5.04 -14.97
N PHE A 29 6.53 4.80 -16.03
CA PHE A 29 7.01 4.96 -17.39
C PHE A 29 7.43 6.40 -17.68
N ILE A 30 6.63 7.39 -17.21
CA ILE A 30 6.97 8.81 -17.32
C ILE A 30 8.24 9.13 -16.51
N GLN A 31 8.38 8.59 -15.28
CA GLN A 31 9.61 8.73 -14.49
C GLN A 31 10.82 8.19 -15.29
N MET A 32 10.74 6.99 -15.85
CA MET A 32 11.83 6.41 -16.66
C MET A 32 12.21 7.26 -17.87
N MET A 33 11.25 7.94 -18.51
CA MET A 33 11.52 8.78 -19.68
C MET A 33 12.16 10.12 -19.34
N PHE A 34 11.83 10.72 -18.20
CA PHE A 34 12.13 12.12 -17.92
C PHE A 34 13.07 12.37 -16.74
N ASP A 35 13.27 11.40 -15.85
CA ASP A 35 14.14 11.55 -14.67
C ASP A 35 15.64 11.37 -14.98
N GLY A 36 15.94 10.79 -16.15
CA GLY A 36 17.33 10.49 -16.52
C GLY A 36 17.91 9.29 -15.73
N PRO A 37 19.24 9.10 -15.75
CA PRO A 37 19.88 8.05 -15.00
C PRO A 37 19.72 8.25 -13.49
N PRO A 38 19.75 7.17 -12.68
CA PRO A 38 19.67 7.27 -11.23
C PRO A 38 20.74 8.23 -10.68
N THR A 39 20.30 9.20 -9.88
CA THR A 39 21.15 10.17 -9.20
C THR A 39 21.16 9.90 -7.70
N ASN A 40 22.11 10.51 -6.97
CA ASN A 40 22.19 10.40 -5.51
C ASN A 40 21.09 11.19 -4.78
N SER A 41 20.33 12.01 -5.49
CA SER A 41 19.26 12.84 -4.91
C SER A 41 17.98 12.72 -5.73
N ILE A 42 16.87 12.54 -5.04
CA ILE A 42 15.51 12.59 -5.65
C ILE A 42 15.23 13.98 -6.23
N LEU A 43 15.83 15.04 -5.67
CA LEU A 43 15.66 16.42 -6.16
C LEU A 43 16.18 16.62 -7.59
N ASP A 44 17.16 15.81 -8.00
CA ASP A 44 17.73 15.89 -9.36
C ASP A 44 16.86 15.18 -10.39
N GLN A 45 15.84 14.43 -9.96
CA GLN A 45 14.91 13.71 -10.80
C GLN A 45 13.70 14.59 -11.11
N LYS A 46 13.48 14.86 -12.39
CA LYS A 46 12.48 15.85 -12.83
C LYS A 46 11.05 15.51 -12.43
N ILE A 47 10.64 14.26 -12.59
CA ILE A 47 9.27 13.81 -12.27
C ILE A 47 9.21 13.32 -10.82
N THR A 48 10.10 12.44 -10.42
CA THR A 48 10.13 11.89 -9.06
C THR A 48 10.33 13.01 -8.04
N GLY A 49 11.18 13.99 -8.32
CA GLY A 49 11.41 15.17 -7.47
C GLY A 49 10.16 16.03 -7.25
N GLU A 50 9.27 16.12 -8.25
CA GLU A 50 8.02 16.89 -8.08
C GLU A 50 6.95 16.14 -7.27
N ILE A 51 6.85 14.81 -7.43
CA ILE A 51 5.75 14.02 -6.87
C ILE A 51 6.10 13.26 -5.58
N ALA A 52 7.38 13.18 -5.19
CA ALA A 52 7.82 12.60 -3.91
C ALA A 52 7.30 13.41 -2.71
N LEU A 53 7.06 12.76 -1.59
CA LEU A 53 6.67 13.41 -0.34
C LEU A 53 7.93 13.90 0.40
N TYR A 54 8.10 15.20 0.48
CA TYR A 54 9.19 15.83 1.23
C TYR A 54 8.79 16.17 2.65
N PRO A 55 9.75 16.23 3.58
CA PRO A 55 9.50 16.74 4.93
C PRO A 55 8.91 18.16 4.89
N TYR A 56 7.88 18.40 5.71
CA TYR A 56 7.13 19.67 5.69
C TYR A 56 7.96 20.89 6.10
N GLN A 57 9.11 20.68 6.72
CA GLN A 57 10.07 21.74 7.09
C GLN A 57 10.92 22.22 5.91
N THR A 58 10.90 21.52 4.79
CA THR A 58 11.70 21.87 3.60
C THR A 58 10.90 22.75 2.63
N PRO A 59 11.57 23.57 1.81
CA PRO A 59 10.91 24.38 0.79
C PRO A 59 10.32 23.54 -0.36
N TYR A 60 10.62 22.24 -0.40
CA TYR A 60 10.18 21.31 -1.44
C TYR A 60 8.83 20.66 -1.14
N PHE A 61 8.34 20.76 0.09
CA PHE A 61 7.05 20.22 0.47
C PHE A 61 5.90 20.95 -0.22
N LYS A 62 5.00 20.17 -0.80
CA LYS A 62 3.74 20.66 -1.39
C LYS A 62 2.60 19.75 -0.92
N PRO A 63 1.43 20.28 -0.53
CA PRO A 63 0.33 19.47 0.05
C PRO A 63 -0.15 18.31 -0.84
N TYR A 64 -0.11 18.45 -2.17
CA TYR A 64 -0.51 17.38 -3.10
C TYR A 64 0.40 16.15 -3.02
N GLN A 65 1.62 16.29 -2.48
CA GLN A 65 2.58 15.20 -2.32
C GLN A 65 2.09 14.13 -1.31
N LEU A 66 1.15 14.49 -0.43
CA LEU A 66 0.45 13.50 0.41
C LEU A 66 -0.31 12.44 -0.41
N VAL A 67 -0.61 12.73 -1.67
CA VAL A 67 -1.26 11.78 -2.57
C VAL A 67 -0.32 11.35 -3.70
N SER A 68 0.41 12.29 -4.32
CA SER A 68 1.21 11.99 -5.51
C SER A 68 2.35 11.01 -5.23
N HIS A 69 2.95 11.03 -4.02
CA HIS A 69 4.02 10.10 -3.65
C HIS A 69 3.60 8.62 -3.75
N MET A 70 2.29 8.33 -3.57
CA MET A 70 1.75 6.97 -3.68
C MET A 70 1.86 6.38 -5.08
N PHE A 71 2.14 7.21 -6.09
CA PHE A 71 2.26 6.81 -7.50
C PHE A 71 3.71 6.83 -8.01
N ALA A 72 4.63 7.44 -7.27
CA ALA A 72 6.05 7.43 -7.60
C ALA A 72 6.72 6.14 -7.13
N HIS A 73 7.70 5.63 -7.88
CA HIS A 73 8.43 4.43 -7.48
C HIS A 73 9.93 4.58 -7.74
N GLY A 74 10.75 4.17 -6.77
CA GLY A 74 12.21 4.29 -6.81
C GLY A 74 12.93 3.26 -7.69
N GLY A 75 12.18 2.38 -8.40
CA GLY A 75 12.75 1.39 -9.30
C GLY A 75 11.76 0.30 -9.69
N ILE A 76 12.13 -0.50 -10.71
CA ILE A 76 11.23 -1.51 -11.28
C ILE A 76 10.83 -2.60 -10.27
N GLY A 77 11.77 -3.02 -9.42
CA GLY A 77 11.47 -3.99 -8.36
C GLY A 77 10.48 -3.44 -7.33
N HIS A 78 10.65 -2.16 -6.94
CA HIS A 78 9.75 -1.47 -6.02
C HIS A 78 8.33 -1.38 -6.62
N LEU A 79 8.20 -0.97 -7.88
CA LEU A 79 6.91 -0.96 -8.59
C LEU A 79 6.32 -2.37 -8.65
N PHE A 80 7.10 -3.37 -9.07
CA PHE A 80 6.63 -4.74 -9.24
C PHE A 80 6.01 -5.30 -7.96
N PHE A 81 6.72 -5.21 -6.84
CA PHE A 81 6.22 -5.76 -5.56
C PHE A 81 4.98 -5.02 -5.06
N ASN A 82 4.93 -3.69 -5.22
CA ASN A 82 3.73 -2.92 -4.89
C ASN A 82 2.53 -3.33 -5.74
N MET A 83 2.68 -3.40 -7.05
CA MET A 83 1.59 -3.76 -7.97
C MET A 83 1.16 -5.22 -7.81
N PHE A 84 2.08 -6.12 -7.57
CA PHE A 84 1.78 -7.52 -7.30
C PHE A 84 0.96 -7.66 -6.00
N ALA A 85 1.36 -7.00 -4.93
CA ALA A 85 0.62 -7.02 -3.67
C ALA A 85 -0.75 -6.34 -3.80
N LEU A 86 -0.82 -5.20 -4.50
CA LEU A 86 -2.07 -4.52 -4.80
C LEU A 86 -3.02 -5.40 -5.63
N TRP A 87 -2.50 -6.08 -6.65
CA TRP A 87 -3.29 -7.01 -7.45
C TRP A 87 -3.80 -8.19 -6.61
N MET A 88 -2.94 -8.83 -5.84
CA MET A 88 -3.27 -10.04 -5.09
C MET A 88 -4.22 -9.73 -3.92
N PHE A 89 -3.85 -8.85 -3.02
CA PHE A 89 -4.63 -8.55 -1.82
C PHE A 89 -5.74 -7.53 -2.07
N GLY A 90 -5.45 -6.51 -2.88
CA GLY A 90 -6.40 -5.48 -3.24
C GLY A 90 -7.60 -6.04 -4.00
N SER A 91 -7.37 -6.95 -4.95
CA SER A 91 -8.47 -7.57 -5.70
C SER A 91 -9.40 -8.40 -4.82
N MET A 92 -8.87 -9.09 -3.81
CA MET A 92 -9.69 -9.84 -2.85
C MET A 92 -10.54 -8.90 -2.01
N LEU A 93 -9.95 -7.83 -1.50
CA LEU A 93 -10.65 -6.85 -0.68
C LEU A 93 -11.67 -6.02 -1.49
N GLU A 94 -11.34 -5.62 -2.72
CA GLU A 94 -12.28 -4.91 -3.60
C GLU A 94 -13.49 -5.77 -3.96
N ARG A 95 -13.30 -7.06 -4.23
CA ARG A 95 -14.41 -8.00 -4.45
C ARG A 95 -15.30 -8.15 -3.22
N ALA A 96 -14.69 -8.17 -2.02
CA ALA A 96 -15.42 -8.30 -0.76
C ALA A 96 -16.21 -7.03 -0.40
N TRP A 97 -15.62 -5.85 -0.57
CA TRP A 97 -16.17 -4.58 -0.08
C TRP A 97 -16.86 -3.75 -1.15
N GLY A 98 -16.55 -3.99 -2.42
CA GLY A 98 -16.94 -3.16 -3.55
C GLY A 98 -15.98 -1.98 -3.77
N ALA A 99 -16.01 -1.43 -4.98
CA ALA A 99 -15.07 -0.43 -5.48
C ALA A 99 -15.00 0.84 -4.59
N LYS A 100 -16.16 1.38 -4.16
CA LYS A 100 -16.19 2.61 -3.36
C LYS A 100 -15.49 2.47 -2.02
N ARG A 101 -15.75 1.37 -1.28
CA ARG A 101 -15.12 1.14 0.03
C ARG A 101 -13.63 0.86 -0.13
N PHE A 102 -13.26 0.08 -1.12
CA PHE A 102 -11.86 -0.21 -1.42
C PHE A 102 -11.08 1.08 -1.75
N PHE A 103 -11.64 1.95 -2.58
CA PHE A 103 -11.06 3.25 -2.91
C PHE A 103 -10.81 4.08 -1.65
N ILE A 104 -11.82 4.26 -0.80
CA ILE A 104 -11.70 5.01 0.45
C ILE A 104 -10.63 4.38 1.35
N PHE A 105 -10.63 3.05 1.48
CA PHE A 105 -9.65 2.33 2.28
C PHE A 105 -8.22 2.58 1.81
N TYR A 106 -7.97 2.39 0.52
CA TYR A 106 -6.64 2.53 -0.08
C TYR A 106 -6.06 3.92 0.14
N PHE A 107 -6.84 4.96 -0.17
CA PHE A 107 -6.39 6.33 0.00
C PHE A 107 -6.28 6.75 1.47
N ALA A 108 -7.15 6.29 2.34
CA ALA A 108 -7.03 6.55 3.78
C ALA A 108 -5.75 5.94 4.37
N CYS A 109 -5.40 4.70 3.98
CA CYS A 109 -4.15 4.07 4.39
C CYS A 109 -2.92 4.81 3.84
N GLY A 110 -2.95 5.23 2.56
CA GLY A 110 -1.85 5.99 1.95
C GLY A 110 -1.66 7.37 2.57
N LEU A 111 -2.73 8.08 2.86
CA LEU A 111 -2.67 9.37 3.56
C LEU A 111 -2.14 9.22 4.99
N ALA A 112 -2.61 8.23 5.73
CA ALA A 112 -2.11 7.96 7.08
C ALA A 112 -0.61 7.59 7.08
N ALA A 113 -0.17 6.84 6.07
CA ALA A 113 1.24 6.55 5.83
C ALA A 113 2.05 7.85 5.61
N GLY A 114 1.57 8.72 4.72
CA GLY A 114 2.21 10.03 4.47
C GLY A 114 2.29 10.90 5.72
N PHE A 115 1.23 10.97 6.52
CA PHE A 115 1.25 11.72 7.78
C PHE A 115 2.19 11.11 8.82
N ALA A 116 2.23 9.78 8.95
CA ALA A 116 3.16 9.12 9.87
C ALA A 116 4.62 9.37 9.46
N HIS A 117 4.91 9.32 8.15
CA HIS A 117 6.21 9.66 7.60
C HIS A 117 6.62 11.10 7.92
N LEU A 118 5.75 12.07 7.63
CA LEU A 118 6.02 13.49 7.91
C LEU A 118 6.25 13.79 9.40
N ALA A 119 5.64 13.00 10.29
CA ALA A 119 5.78 13.19 11.73
C ALA A 119 7.08 12.59 12.30
N LEU A 120 7.61 11.53 11.69
CA LEU A 120 8.63 10.69 12.31
C LEU A 120 9.90 10.51 11.46
N GLU A 121 9.87 10.88 10.18
CA GLU A 121 10.99 10.75 9.26
C GLU A 121 11.30 12.07 8.55
N PHE A 122 12.59 12.26 8.22
CA PHE A 122 13.09 13.52 7.62
C PHE A 122 13.68 13.31 6.22
N SER A 123 13.40 12.19 5.59
CA SER A 123 13.80 11.85 4.22
C SER A 123 12.61 11.95 3.25
N PRO A 124 12.84 12.16 1.95
CA PRO A 124 11.76 12.05 0.97
C PRO A 124 11.22 10.62 0.87
N ALA A 125 9.91 10.48 0.63
CA ALA A 125 9.26 9.19 0.45
C ALA A 125 8.55 9.07 -0.91
N VAL A 126 8.59 7.85 -1.47
CA VAL A 126 7.87 7.45 -2.68
C VAL A 126 7.33 6.03 -2.53
N GLY A 127 6.20 5.75 -3.14
CA GLY A 127 5.65 4.40 -3.26
C GLY A 127 4.23 4.23 -2.75
N ALA A 128 3.54 3.26 -3.32
CA ALA A 128 2.22 2.81 -2.89
C ALA A 128 2.28 1.97 -1.60
N SER A 129 3.48 1.65 -1.10
CA SER A 129 3.71 0.65 -0.05
C SER A 129 2.98 0.95 1.26
N GLY A 130 2.83 2.20 1.66
CA GLY A 130 2.06 2.55 2.83
C GLY A 130 0.59 2.12 2.72
N ALA A 131 -0.06 2.36 1.57
CA ALA A 131 -1.41 1.88 1.31
C ALA A 131 -1.46 0.34 1.23
N VAL A 132 -0.45 -0.29 0.61
CA VAL A 132 -0.32 -1.75 0.51
C VAL A 132 -0.17 -2.39 1.90
N MET A 133 0.56 -1.77 2.82
CA MET A 133 0.64 -2.25 4.21
C MET A 133 -0.72 -2.22 4.90
N GLY A 134 -1.57 -1.23 4.58
CA GLY A 134 -2.96 -1.25 5.01
C GLY A 134 -3.75 -2.45 4.47
N LEU A 135 -3.53 -2.83 3.20
CA LEU A 135 -4.15 -4.04 2.63
C LEU A 135 -3.69 -5.31 3.34
N PHE A 136 -2.42 -5.41 3.70
CA PHE A 136 -1.91 -6.55 4.47
C PHE A 136 -2.55 -6.64 5.86
N ALA A 137 -2.71 -5.50 6.56
CA ALA A 137 -3.39 -5.47 7.84
C ALA A 137 -4.85 -5.95 7.74
N ALA A 138 -5.60 -5.45 6.75
CA ALA A 138 -6.98 -5.86 6.51
C ALA A 138 -7.08 -7.34 6.13
N PHE A 139 -6.19 -7.81 5.27
CA PHE A 139 -6.13 -9.22 4.86
C PHE A 139 -5.84 -10.14 6.05
N ALA A 140 -4.82 -9.82 6.85
CA ALA A 140 -4.47 -10.61 8.04
C ALA A 140 -5.58 -10.63 9.09
N TYR A 141 -6.36 -9.55 9.21
CA TYR A 141 -7.52 -9.50 10.09
C TYR A 141 -8.67 -10.38 9.60
N LEU A 142 -9.00 -10.31 8.30
CA LEU A 142 -10.12 -11.05 7.72
C LEU A 142 -9.80 -12.52 7.48
N PHE A 143 -8.55 -12.82 7.12
CA PHE A 143 -8.08 -14.15 6.75
C PHE A 143 -6.84 -14.58 7.56
N PRO A 144 -6.89 -14.59 8.90
CA PRO A 144 -5.71 -14.70 9.77
C PRO A 144 -4.95 -16.03 9.62
N ASN A 145 -5.63 -17.07 9.22
CA ASN A 145 -5.05 -18.42 9.11
C ASN A 145 -4.69 -18.81 7.66
N THR A 146 -4.91 -17.90 6.69
CA THR A 146 -4.48 -18.13 5.31
C THR A 146 -2.96 -18.25 5.27
N GLU A 147 -2.46 -19.29 4.63
CA GLU A 147 -1.03 -19.52 4.46
C GLU A 147 -0.50 -18.73 3.26
N LEU A 148 0.55 -17.95 3.51
CA LEU A 148 1.27 -17.17 2.51
C LEU A 148 2.66 -17.77 2.34
N ILE A 149 3.08 -17.94 1.10
CA ILE A 149 4.47 -18.30 0.78
C ILE A 149 5.22 -16.99 0.52
N ILE A 150 6.21 -16.69 1.36
CA ILE A 150 7.01 -15.48 1.26
C ILE A 150 8.32 -15.84 0.56
N PHE A 151 8.44 -15.39 -0.70
CA PHE A 151 9.68 -15.60 -1.45
C PHE A 151 10.86 -14.88 -0.76
N PRO A 152 12.07 -15.49 -0.69
CA PRO A 152 12.48 -16.77 -1.32
C PRO A 152 12.27 -18.02 -0.44
N PHE A 153 11.62 -17.92 0.69
CA PHE A 153 11.45 -19.03 1.62
C PHE A 153 10.17 -19.81 1.31
N PRO A 154 10.25 -21.07 0.84
CA PRO A 154 9.07 -21.85 0.49
C PRO A 154 8.32 -22.44 1.69
N VAL A 155 8.36 -21.76 2.84
CA VAL A 155 7.68 -22.16 4.04
C VAL A 155 6.36 -21.39 4.15
N PRO A 156 5.20 -22.07 4.26
CA PRO A 156 3.92 -21.39 4.42
C PRO A 156 3.83 -20.77 5.82
N VAL A 157 3.53 -19.46 5.85
CA VAL A 157 3.35 -18.68 7.09
C VAL A 157 1.93 -18.16 7.13
N LYS A 158 1.24 -18.29 8.25
CA LYS A 158 -0.11 -17.72 8.41
C LYS A 158 -0.07 -16.19 8.31
N ALA A 159 -1.02 -15.60 7.60
CA ALA A 159 -1.08 -14.17 7.31
C ALA A 159 -0.93 -13.29 8.55
N LYS A 160 -1.57 -13.65 9.67
CA LYS A 160 -1.45 -12.92 10.94
C LYS A 160 -0.01 -12.83 11.46
N TYR A 161 0.78 -13.89 11.30
CA TYR A 161 2.18 -13.91 11.74
C TYR A 161 3.08 -13.18 10.75
N ALA A 162 2.83 -13.37 9.45
CA ALA A 162 3.58 -12.67 8.41
C ALA A 162 3.48 -11.14 8.59
N VAL A 163 2.27 -10.62 8.75
CA VAL A 163 2.04 -9.17 8.93
C VAL A 163 2.57 -8.67 10.27
N ALA A 164 2.44 -9.45 11.36
CA ALA A 164 3.01 -9.07 12.65
C ALA A 164 4.54 -8.99 12.61
N VAL A 165 5.21 -9.93 11.93
CA VAL A 165 6.67 -9.90 11.75
C VAL A 165 7.09 -8.72 10.87
N MET A 166 6.36 -8.44 9.77
CA MET A 166 6.64 -7.26 8.93
C MET A 166 6.53 -5.96 9.73
N ALA A 167 5.47 -5.80 10.53
CA ALA A 167 5.30 -4.64 11.40
C ALA A 167 6.44 -4.50 12.43
N ALA A 168 6.88 -5.62 13.03
CA ALA A 168 7.99 -5.63 13.97
C ALA A 168 9.31 -5.24 13.29
N ILE A 169 9.58 -5.74 12.08
CA ILE A 169 10.76 -5.37 11.29
C ILE A 169 10.74 -3.88 10.95
N ASP A 170 9.61 -3.35 10.47
CA ASP A 170 9.49 -1.92 10.16
C ASP A 170 9.69 -1.05 11.41
N LEU A 171 9.10 -1.44 12.56
CA LEU A 171 9.28 -0.70 13.80
C LEU A 171 10.76 -0.72 14.25
N PHE A 172 11.39 -1.89 14.27
CA PHE A 172 12.78 -2.04 14.69
C PHE A 172 13.72 -1.28 13.75
N SER A 173 13.53 -1.40 12.44
CA SER A 173 14.35 -0.70 11.44
C SER A 173 14.15 0.83 11.49
N GLY A 174 12.93 1.28 11.74
CA GLY A 174 12.62 2.72 11.83
C GLY A 174 13.25 3.41 13.03
N ILE A 175 13.45 2.69 14.15
CA ILE A 175 14.10 3.25 15.36
C ILE A 175 15.60 3.03 15.40
N THR A 176 16.16 2.23 14.47
CA THR A 176 17.61 1.93 14.44
C THR A 176 18.36 3.02 13.66
N PRO A 177 19.37 3.68 14.26
CA PRO A 177 20.18 4.67 13.57
C PRO A 177 20.92 4.07 12.36
N GLY A 178 20.97 4.78 11.23
CA GLY A 178 21.64 4.33 10.01
C GLY A 178 20.79 3.38 9.15
N GLY A 179 19.47 3.43 9.32
CA GLY A 179 18.50 2.56 8.67
C GLY A 179 18.50 2.63 7.14
N SER A 180 17.70 1.76 6.56
CA SER A 180 17.52 1.59 5.11
C SER A 180 16.82 2.82 4.49
N ASN A 181 16.89 2.94 3.17
CA ASN A 181 16.15 3.94 2.39
C ASN A 181 14.62 3.63 2.30
N ILE A 182 14.09 2.88 3.26
CA ILE A 182 12.67 2.49 3.32
C ILE A 182 11.97 3.40 4.33
N ALA A 183 10.82 3.93 3.96
CA ALA A 183 9.97 4.75 4.82
C ALA A 183 9.19 3.86 5.82
N HIS A 184 9.87 3.38 6.85
CA HIS A 184 9.34 2.40 7.81
C HIS A 184 8.12 2.92 8.57
N PHE A 185 8.13 4.18 9.01
CA PHE A 185 6.99 4.76 9.70
C PHE A 185 5.80 5.03 8.78
N ALA A 186 6.03 5.26 7.47
CA ALA A 186 4.95 5.27 6.49
C ALA A 186 4.25 3.89 6.42
N HIS A 187 5.02 2.81 6.40
CA HIS A 187 4.49 1.44 6.42
C HIS A 187 3.63 1.19 7.67
N LEU A 188 4.15 1.54 8.84
CA LEU A 188 3.43 1.38 10.12
C LEU A 188 2.17 2.24 10.17
N GLY A 189 2.20 3.48 9.65
CA GLY A 189 1.04 4.37 9.57
C GLY A 189 -0.07 3.79 8.70
N GLY A 190 0.28 3.28 7.53
CA GLY A 190 -0.65 2.61 6.62
C GLY A 190 -1.25 1.32 7.22
N LEU A 191 -0.41 0.50 7.85
CA LEU A 191 -0.82 -0.72 8.53
C LEU A 191 -1.80 -0.44 9.68
N ALA A 192 -1.48 0.54 10.54
CA ALA A 192 -2.32 0.93 11.67
C ALA A 192 -3.69 1.45 11.19
N MET A 193 -3.73 2.32 10.17
CA MET A 193 -4.98 2.81 9.59
C MET A 193 -5.79 1.67 8.99
N GLY A 194 -5.17 0.77 8.24
CA GLY A 194 -5.85 -0.40 7.66
C GLY A 194 -6.47 -1.29 8.71
N PHE A 195 -5.76 -1.55 9.80
CA PHE A 195 -6.27 -2.31 10.93
C PHE A 195 -7.46 -1.61 11.62
N ILE A 196 -7.35 -0.30 11.87
CA ILE A 196 -8.44 0.49 12.49
C ILE A 196 -9.68 0.46 11.60
N LEU A 197 -9.55 0.73 10.29
CA LEU A 197 -10.68 0.78 9.38
C LEU A 197 -11.39 -0.57 9.27
N VAL A 198 -10.65 -1.67 9.19
CA VAL A 198 -11.28 -2.99 9.11
C VAL A 198 -11.98 -3.37 10.41
N LEU A 199 -11.44 -2.99 11.57
CA LEU A 199 -12.10 -3.18 12.87
C LEU A 199 -13.42 -2.40 12.96
N VAL A 200 -13.40 -1.12 12.58
CA VAL A 200 -14.59 -0.26 12.59
C VAL A 200 -15.65 -0.81 11.64
N TRP A 201 -15.27 -1.15 10.42
CA TRP A 201 -16.20 -1.66 9.42
C TRP A 201 -16.77 -3.04 9.78
N ASN A 202 -15.96 -3.92 10.37
CA ASN A 202 -16.46 -5.22 10.82
C ASN A 202 -17.47 -5.09 11.97
N LYS A 203 -17.26 -4.13 12.87
CA LYS A 203 -18.23 -3.86 13.96
C LYS A 203 -19.53 -3.23 13.46
N THR A 204 -19.45 -2.33 12.48
CA THR A 204 -20.60 -1.56 12.00
C THR A 204 -21.44 -2.27 10.95
N ASN A 205 -20.86 -3.24 10.20
CA ASN A 205 -21.52 -3.91 9.07
C ASN A 205 -21.37 -5.44 9.15
N LYS A 206 -21.96 -6.06 10.15
CA LYS A 206 -21.96 -7.53 10.33
C LYS A 206 -22.51 -8.33 9.12
N LYS A 207 -23.27 -7.70 8.24
CA LYS A 207 -23.89 -8.34 7.05
C LYS A 207 -22.99 -8.38 5.80
N THR A 208 -21.80 -7.79 5.83
CA THR A 208 -20.99 -7.61 4.61
C THR A 208 -19.75 -8.54 4.57
N PHE A 209 -19.47 -9.27 5.65
CA PHE A 209 -18.26 -10.09 5.77
C PHE A 209 -18.52 -11.60 5.86
N TYR A 210 -19.81 -12.03 5.78
CA TYR A 210 -20.21 -13.45 5.75
C TYR A 210 -21.22 -13.69 4.64
#